data_a926654fa56672459daa429fcd8ded2e
#
_entry.id   a926654fa56672459daa429fcd8ded2e
#
_cell.length_a   1.000
_cell.length_b   1.000
_cell.length_c   1.000
_cell.angle_alpha   90.00
_cell.angle_beta   90.00
_cell.angle_gamma   90.00
#
_symmetry.space_group_name_H-M   'P 1'
#
loop_
_entity.id
_entity.type
_entity.pdbx_description
1 polymer ?
#
loop_
_entity_poly.entity_id
_entity_poly.type
_entity_poly.pdbx_seq_one_letter_code
_entity_poly.pdbx_strand_id
1 'polypeptide(L)'
;ADEYCQEVLGCHVNMPQDMLSYKKGKDFLWMSNNSDKKRSDIAIYSLPYRGKEDLSLEVMHARRDSVLGSNIPGATPDSKMTTVPEGLIHQYLQMPDGSYRGVLRGLWETSGKSAMAGPFVMHAIARPEEGKVYYIEGFVYYPNENKRDLVRRLEAALFSLRPLSQETFDPAPIKQIWWSDIH
;
A
#
# COMPACT_ATOMS: atom_id res chain seq x y z
N ALA A 1 -15.05 1.23 7.54
CA ALA A 1 -13.64 1.06 7.17
C ALA A 1 -12.95 2.40 6.89
N ASP A 2 -13.59 3.30 6.12
CA ASP A 2 -13.03 4.63 5.86
C ASP A 2 -12.88 5.46 7.13
N GLU A 3 -13.77 5.32 8.09
CA GLU A 3 -13.70 6.00 9.39
C GLU A 3 -12.42 5.66 10.17
N TYR A 4 -11.88 4.44 10.03
CA TYR A 4 -10.60 4.08 10.63
C TYR A 4 -9.43 4.80 9.94
N CYS A 5 -9.52 4.97 8.62
CA CYS A 5 -8.53 5.74 7.88
C CYS A 5 -8.52 7.20 8.30
N GLN A 6 -9.68 7.79 8.52
CA GLN A 6 -9.81 9.16 9.00
C GLN A 6 -9.24 9.31 10.41
N GLU A 7 -9.62 8.40 11.31
CA GLU A 7 -9.20 8.45 12.71
C GLU A 7 -7.67 8.27 12.87
N VAL A 8 -7.10 7.26 12.21
CA VAL A 8 -5.71 6.86 12.43
C VAL A 8 -4.75 7.66 11.56
N LEU A 9 -5.16 8.01 10.34
CA LEU A 9 -4.25 8.52 9.31
C LEU A 9 -4.65 9.89 8.77
N GLY A 10 -5.88 10.35 9.03
CA GLY A 10 -6.34 11.63 8.51
C GLY A 10 -6.52 11.66 6.99
N CYS A 11 -6.97 10.55 6.40
CA CYS A 11 -7.22 10.45 4.96
C CYS A 11 -8.48 9.65 4.69
N HIS A 12 -9.00 9.75 3.46
CA HIS A 12 -10.08 8.91 2.95
C HIS A 12 -9.52 7.79 2.09
N VAL A 13 -10.12 6.60 2.21
CA VAL A 13 -9.86 5.47 1.30
C VAL A 13 -11.18 4.74 1.06
N ASN A 14 -11.50 4.47 -0.20
CA ASN A 14 -12.65 3.65 -0.54
C ASN A 14 -12.28 2.17 -0.35
N MET A 15 -12.43 1.68 0.87
CA MET A 15 -12.09 0.30 1.22
C MET A 15 -13.08 -0.70 0.65
N PRO A 16 -12.61 -1.88 0.19
CA PRO A 16 -13.52 -2.98 -0.12
C PRO A 16 -14.38 -3.33 1.09
N GLN A 17 -15.65 -3.70 0.85
CA GLN A 17 -16.63 -3.92 1.90
C GLN A 17 -16.33 -5.14 2.78
N ASP A 18 -15.59 -6.11 2.28
CA ASP A 18 -15.25 -7.33 3.00
C ASP A 18 -13.99 -7.20 3.87
N MET A 19 -13.39 -6.02 3.97
CA MET A 19 -12.28 -5.75 4.89
C MET A 19 -12.82 -5.52 6.30
N LEU A 20 -13.14 -6.61 6.99
CA LEU A 20 -13.86 -6.60 8.27
C LEU A 20 -12.93 -6.69 9.49
N SER A 21 -11.74 -7.22 9.31
CA SER A 21 -10.74 -7.35 10.37
C SER A 21 -9.74 -6.21 10.28
N TYR A 22 -9.29 -5.69 11.44
CA TYR A 22 -8.34 -4.58 11.43
C TYR A 22 -7.39 -4.61 12.62
N LYS A 23 -6.23 -3.98 12.44
CA LYS A 23 -5.26 -3.71 13.50
C LYS A 23 -4.81 -2.25 13.35
N LYS A 24 -5.02 -1.47 14.42
CA LYS A 24 -4.59 -0.06 14.48
C LYS A 24 -3.24 0.03 15.19
N GLY A 25 -2.38 0.91 14.70
CA GLY A 25 -1.14 1.30 15.37
C GLY A 25 -0.97 2.81 15.29
N LYS A 26 0.19 3.30 15.71
CA LYS A 26 0.52 4.72 15.55
C LYS A 26 0.80 4.98 14.07
N ASP A 27 -0.03 5.83 13.45
CA ASP A 27 0.07 6.16 12.02
C ASP A 27 0.10 4.91 11.14
N PHE A 28 -0.59 3.84 11.56
CA PHE A 28 -0.61 2.54 10.90
C PHE A 28 -1.98 1.89 11.02
N LEU A 29 -2.47 1.35 9.91
CA LEU A 29 -3.71 0.59 9.84
C LEU A 29 -3.53 -0.61 8.92
N TRP A 30 -3.88 -1.78 9.41
CA TRP A 30 -3.87 -3.01 8.62
C TRP A 30 -5.28 -3.60 8.63
N MET A 31 -5.83 -3.85 7.44
CA MET A 31 -7.15 -4.44 7.25
C MET A 31 -7.07 -5.70 6.43
N SER A 32 -7.95 -6.65 6.72
CA SER A 32 -7.97 -7.95 6.05
C SER A 32 -9.41 -8.45 5.91
N ASN A 33 -9.66 -9.22 4.86
CA ASN A 33 -10.91 -9.97 4.73
C ASN A 33 -10.87 -11.31 5.50
N ASN A 34 -9.72 -11.68 6.05
CA ASN A 34 -9.50 -12.92 6.81
C ASN A 34 -9.96 -14.21 6.11
N SER A 35 -10.03 -14.21 4.79
CA SER A 35 -10.39 -15.40 4.04
C SER A 35 -9.24 -16.42 4.04
N ASP A 36 -9.57 -17.68 4.28
CA ASP A 36 -8.58 -18.77 4.22
C ASP A 36 -8.16 -19.10 2.78
N LYS A 37 -9.05 -18.82 1.84
CA LYS A 37 -8.86 -19.19 0.43
C LYS A 37 -8.46 -18.03 -0.47
N LYS A 38 -9.06 -16.85 -0.26
CA LYS A 38 -8.90 -15.66 -1.10
C LYS A 38 -8.52 -14.47 -0.23
N ARG A 39 -7.45 -14.61 0.51
CA ARG A 39 -7.04 -13.58 1.45
C ARG A 39 -6.52 -12.34 0.72
N SER A 40 -7.10 -11.21 1.07
CA SER A 40 -6.71 -9.89 0.59
C SER A 40 -6.55 -8.95 1.78
N ASP A 41 -5.45 -8.21 1.79
CA ASP A 41 -5.09 -7.31 2.87
C ASP A 41 -4.75 -5.94 2.31
N ILE A 42 -5.03 -4.90 3.10
CA ILE A 42 -4.58 -3.54 2.82
C ILE A 42 -3.86 -3.02 4.06
N ALA A 43 -2.66 -2.50 3.88
CA ALA A 43 -1.90 -1.83 4.93
C ALA A 43 -1.67 -0.38 4.52
N ILE A 44 -1.84 0.54 5.48
CA ILE A 44 -1.65 1.97 5.26
C ILE A 44 -0.83 2.52 6.41
N TYR A 45 0.15 3.35 6.10
CA TYR A 45 0.90 4.07 7.13
C TYR A 45 1.41 5.39 6.59
N SER A 46 1.73 6.30 7.49
CA SER A 46 2.31 7.59 7.12
C SER A 46 3.61 7.82 7.86
N LEU A 47 4.50 8.53 7.19
CA LEU A 47 5.80 8.93 7.73
C LEU A 47 6.02 10.41 7.42
N PRO A 48 6.93 11.11 8.13
CA PRO A 48 7.28 12.47 7.78
C PRO A 48 7.83 12.56 6.34
N TYR A 49 7.34 13.53 5.59
CA TYR A 49 7.81 13.77 4.24
C TYR A 49 9.21 14.39 4.26
N ARG A 50 10.15 13.81 3.53
CA ARG A 50 11.55 14.27 3.48
C ARG A 50 11.97 14.77 2.11
N GLY A 51 11.18 14.50 1.08
CA GLY A 51 11.49 14.88 -0.28
C GLY A 51 10.94 13.87 -1.28
N LYS A 52 11.12 14.15 -2.56
CA LYS A 52 10.61 13.27 -3.61
C LYS A 52 11.23 11.86 -3.59
N GLU A 53 12.37 11.71 -2.92
CA GLU A 53 13.02 10.41 -2.72
C GLU A 53 12.10 9.42 -1.99
N ASP A 54 11.15 9.92 -1.21
CA ASP A 54 10.15 9.08 -0.53
C ASP A 54 9.30 8.28 -1.51
N LEU A 55 9.26 8.68 -2.78
CA LEU A 55 8.54 7.99 -3.85
C LEU A 55 9.43 7.05 -4.66
N SER A 56 10.74 6.99 -4.39
CA SER A 56 11.68 6.15 -5.13
C SER A 56 11.52 4.67 -4.81
N LEU A 57 11.94 3.83 -5.75
CA LEU A 57 11.93 2.37 -5.55
C LEU A 57 12.72 1.97 -4.30
N GLU A 58 13.91 2.52 -4.12
CA GLU A 58 14.80 2.16 -3.03
C GLU A 58 14.17 2.48 -1.67
N VAL A 59 13.59 3.67 -1.53
CA VAL A 59 12.97 4.10 -0.28
C VAL A 59 11.67 3.34 -0.02
N MET A 60 10.83 3.16 -1.05
CA MET A 60 9.60 2.37 -0.91
C MET A 60 9.90 0.94 -0.48
N HIS A 61 10.88 0.31 -1.09
CA HIS A 61 11.28 -1.06 -0.76
C HIS A 61 11.79 -1.14 0.69
N ALA A 62 12.69 -0.25 1.09
CA ALA A 62 13.25 -0.25 2.43
C ALA A 62 12.20 -0.01 3.51
N ARG A 63 11.31 0.96 3.31
CA ARG A 63 10.24 1.27 4.26
C ARG A 63 9.22 0.16 4.36
N ARG A 64 8.87 -0.44 3.21
CA ARG A 64 7.98 -1.58 3.19
C ARG A 64 8.49 -2.71 4.08
N ASP A 65 9.73 -3.12 3.88
CA ASP A 65 10.33 -4.21 4.67
C ASP A 65 10.41 -3.86 6.15
N SER A 66 10.75 -2.62 6.47
CA SER A 66 10.84 -2.15 7.85
C SER A 66 9.48 -2.13 8.54
N VAL A 67 8.48 -1.50 7.94
CA VAL A 67 7.17 -1.29 8.58
C VAL A 67 6.35 -2.58 8.58
N LEU A 68 6.23 -3.26 7.45
CA LEU A 68 5.44 -4.48 7.38
C LEU A 68 6.12 -5.64 8.08
N GLY A 69 7.44 -5.72 8.01
CA GLY A 69 8.19 -6.73 8.76
C GLY A 69 8.01 -6.62 10.27
N SER A 70 7.81 -5.40 10.77
CA SER A 70 7.59 -5.17 12.20
C SER A 70 6.14 -5.33 12.64
N ASN A 71 5.17 -5.17 11.73
CA ASN A 71 3.75 -5.08 12.09
C ASN A 71 2.92 -6.27 11.60
N ILE A 72 3.37 -6.97 10.56
CA ILE A 72 2.63 -8.09 9.98
C ILE A 72 3.44 -9.38 10.21
N PRO A 73 2.99 -10.22 11.16
CA PRO A 73 3.71 -11.46 11.47
C PRO A 73 3.51 -12.50 10.37
N GLY A 74 4.52 -13.35 10.19
CA GLY A 74 4.38 -14.56 9.39
C GLY A 74 3.72 -15.69 10.18
N ALA A 75 3.80 -16.92 9.64
CA ALA A 75 3.17 -18.09 10.23
C ALA A 75 3.81 -18.51 11.56
N THR A 76 5.05 -18.11 11.82
CA THR A 76 5.76 -18.41 13.08
C THR A 76 6.27 -17.11 13.70
N PRO A 77 6.61 -17.10 15.02
CA PRO A 77 7.09 -15.89 15.69
C PRO A 77 8.33 -15.27 15.05
N ASP A 78 9.18 -16.08 14.44
CA ASP A 78 10.42 -15.61 13.81
C ASP A 78 10.24 -15.23 12.34
N SER A 79 9.04 -15.43 11.81
CA SER A 79 8.72 -15.20 10.40
C SER A 79 8.32 -13.75 10.18
N LYS A 80 8.88 -13.12 9.15
CA LYS A 80 8.61 -11.73 8.79
C LYS A 80 8.20 -11.64 7.32
N MET A 81 7.30 -10.69 7.04
CA MET A 81 7.02 -10.33 5.66
C MET A 81 8.16 -9.52 5.09
N THR A 82 8.61 -9.89 3.91
CA THR A 82 9.65 -9.18 3.16
C THR A 82 9.26 -9.07 1.68
N THR A 83 10.04 -8.30 0.94
CA THR A 83 9.87 -8.14 -0.50
C THR A 83 10.82 -9.07 -1.22
N VAL A 84 10.32 -9.80 -2.22
CA VAL A 84 11.17 -10.55 -3.15
C VAL A 84 11.92 -9.52 -4.00
N PRO A 85 13.26 -9.47 -3.96
CA PRO A 85 13.99 -8.37 -4.61
C PRO A 85 14.02 -8.43 -6.12
N GLU A 86 13.75 -9.60 -6.71
CA GLU A 86 13.73 -9.78 -8.16
C GLU A 86 12.35 -9.46 -8.74
N GLY A 87 12.32 -8.90 -9.94
CA GLY A 87 11.09 -8.67 -10.68
C GLY A 87 10.25 -7.50 -10.20
N LEU A 88 10.82 -6.59 -9.39
CA LEU A 88 10.13 -5.39 -8.98
C LEU A 88 9.89 -4.46 -10.17
N ILE A 89 8.67 -3.91 -10.24
CA ILE A 89 8.29 -2.93 -11.25
C ILE A 89 7.93 -1.63 -10.52
N HIS A 90 8.49 -0.52 -10.97
CA HIS A 90 8.30 0.78 -10.36
C HIS A 90 8.00 1.84 -11.41
N GLN A 91 7.06 2.76 -11.09
CA GLN A 91 6.75 3.91 -11.96
C GLN A 91 6.31 5.09 -11.12
N TYR A 92 6.35 6.28 -11.72
CA TYR A 92 5.83 7.51 -11.13
C TYR A 92 4.55 7.92 -11.84
N LEU A 93 3.61 8.45 -11.06
CA LEU A 93 2.32 8.93 -11.57
C LEU A 93 2.06 10.34 -11.08
N GLN A 94 1.33 11.10 -11.89
CA GLN A 94 0.71 12.35 -11.46
C GLN A 94 -0.80 12.18 -11.45
N MET A 95 -1.40 12.50 -10.31
CA MET A 95 -2.84 12.37 -10.09
C MET A 95 -3.59 13.61 -10.62
N PRO A 96 -4.93 13.53 -10.80
CA PRO A 96 -5.71 14.68 -11.28
C PRO A 96 -5.60 15.93 -10.41
N ASP A 97 -5.36 15.79 -9.11
CA ASP A 97 -5.14 16.91 -8.18
C ASP A 97 -3.73 17.50 -8.25
N GLY A 98 -2.89 17.00 -9.15
CA GLY A 98 -1.51 17.43 -9.31
C GLY A 98 -0.50 16.77 -8.39
N SER A 99 -0.95 15.96 -7.43
CA SER A 99 -0.04 15.24 -6.54
C SER A 99 0.71 14.13 -7.25
N TYR A 100 1.87 13.76 -6.70
CA TYR A 100 2.72 12.73 -7.28
C TYR A 100 2.62 11.43 -6.49
N ARG A 101 2.75 10.31 -7.19
CA ARG A 101 2.84 8.97 -6.59
C ARG A 101 4.03 8.20 -7.14
N GLY A 102 4.62 7.36 -6.28
CA GLY A 102 5.43 6.23 -6.71
C GLY A 102 4.55 4.98 -6.62
N VAL A 103 4.67 4.09 -7.60
CA VAL A 103 3.96 2.81 -7.60
C VAL A 103 4.97 1.69 -7.71
N LEU A 104 4.92 0.77 -6.76
CA LEU A 104 5.80 -0.40 -6.71
C LEU A 104 4.94 -1.66 -6.76
N ARG A 105 5.29 -2.57 -7.68
CA ARG A 105 4.64 -3.87 -7.83
C ARG A 105 5.67 -4.96 -7.69
N GLY A 106 5.30 -6.05 -7.04
CA GLY A 106 6.20 -7.17 -6.87
C GLY A 106 5.54 -8.32 -6.14
N LEU A 107 6.39 -9.16 -5.57
CA LEU A 107 5.98 -10.29 -4.76
C LEU A 107 6.45 -10.10 -3.32
N TRP A 108 5.58 -10.46 -2.39
CA TRP A 108 5.94 -10.57 -0.97
C TRP A 108 6.18 -12.04 -0.63
N GLU A 109 6.99 -12.26 0.40
CA GLU A 109 7.21 -13.58 0.96
C GLU A 109 7.40 -13.47 2.47
N THR A 110 7.15 -14.57 3.18
CA THR A 110 7.50 -14.68 4.60
C THR A 110 8.67 -15.66 4.73
N SER A 111 9.52 -15.41 5.71
CA SER A 111 10.61 -16.32 6.05
C SER A 111 10.11 -17.53 6.84
N GLY A 112 10.92 -18.60 6.90
CA GLY A 112 10.65 -19.75 7.74
C GLY A 112 10.09 -20.98 7.00
N LYS A 113 9.76 -22.02 7.77
CA LYS A 113 9.36 -23.34 7.23
C LYS A 113 8.00 -23.35 6.55
N SER A 114 7.10 -22.47 6.99
CA SER A 114 5.76 -22.34 6.40
C SER A 114 5.66 -21.06 5.60
N ALA A 115 6.61 -20.89 4.66
CA ALA A 115 6.71 -19.70 3.85
C ALA A 115 5.45 -19.48 3.01
N MET A 116 4.91 -18.27 3.06
CA MET A 116 3.83 -17.81 2.20
C MET A 116 4.39 -16.79 1.22
N ALA A 117 3.74 -16.65 0.08
CA ALA A 117 4.11 -15.66 -0.92
C ALA A 117 2.89 -15.23 -1.73
N GLY A 118 2.97 -14.07 -2.35
CA GLY A 118 1.91 -13.58 -3.23
C GLY A 118 2.27 -12.23 -3.83
N PRO A 119 1.40 -11.70 -4.70
CA PRO A 119 1.62 -10.38 -5.29
C PRO A 119 1.23 -9.26 -4.33
N PHE A 120 1.88 -8.10 -4.51
CA PHE A 120 1.49 -6.85 -3.88
C PHE A 120 1.54 -5.70 -4.88
N VAL A 121 0.79 -4.65 -4.57
CA VAL A 121 0.91 -3.35 -5.21
C VAL A 121 0.95 -2.29 -4.11
N MET A 122 1.87 -1.35 -4.22
CA MET A 122 2.12 -0.33 -3.21
C MET A 122 2.17 1.04 -3.86
N HIS A 123 1.49 2.01 -3.27
CA HIS A 123 1.56 3.41 -3.66
C HIS A 123 2.23 4.23 -2.56
N ALA A 124 3.13 5.11 -2.94
CA ALA A 124 3.68 6.15 -2.10
C ALA A 124 3.08 7.49 -2.57
N ILE A 125 2.45 8.22 -1.66
CA ILE A 125 1.71 9.44 -1.97
C ILE A 125 2.31 10.59 -1.18
N ALA A 126 2.97 11.51 -1.87
CA ALA A 126 3.53 12.70 -1.23
C ALA A 126 2.43 13.71 -0.90
N ARG A 127 2.42 14.18 0.32
CA ARG A 127 1.56 15.27 0.81
C ARG A 127 2.44 16.28 1.53
N PRO A 128 3.27 17.05 0.80
CA PRO A 128 4.19 18.02 1.41
C PRO A 128 3.47 19.08 2.23
N GLU A 129 2.26 19.49 1.82
CA GLU A 129 1.43 20.44 2.52
C GLU A 129 0.98 19.96 3.91
N GLU A 130 0.95 18.65 4.10
CA GLU A 130 0.65 18.02 5.41
C GLU A 130 1.93 17.59 6.14
N GLY A 131 3.09 17.74 5.51
CA GLY A 131 4.36 17.25 6.03
C GLY A 131 4.46 15.74 6.08
N LYS A 132 3.69 15.03 5.26
CA LYS A 132 3.56 13.56 5.29
C LYS A 132 3.77 12.93 3.93
N VAL A 133 4.21 11.68 3.95
CA VAL A 133 4.08 10.75 2.84
C VAL A 133 3.25 9.57 3.34
N TYR A 134 2.26 9.18 2.54
CA TYR A 134 1.42 8.01 2.82
C TYR A 134 1.91 6.85 1.98
N TYR A 135 1.96 5.68 2.60
CA TYR A 135 2.18 4.42 1.91
C TYR A 135 0.94 3.56 2.09
N ILE A 136 0.36 3.12 0.99
CA ILE A 136 -0.78 2.22 1.00
C ILE A 136 -0.47 1.03 0.10
N GLU A 137 -0.75 -0.15 0.59
CA GLU A 137 -0.41 -1.38 -0.11
C GLU A 137 -1.56 -2.38 -0.04
N GLY A 138 -1.81 -3.05 -1.16
CA GLY A 138 -2.66 -4.22 -1.22
C GLY A 138 -1.81 -5.45 -1.47
N PHE A 139 -2.02 -6.52 -0.72
CA PHE A 139 -1.34 -7.78 -0.95
C PHE A 139 -2.31 -8.96 -0.84
N VAL A 140 -2.02 -10.02 -1.59
CA VAL A 140 -2.93 -11.13 -1.78
C VAL A 140 -2.20 -12.44 -1.48
N TYR A 141 -2.91 -13.34 -0.76
CA TYR A 141 -2.53 -14.73 -0.61
C TYR A 141 -3.66 -15.60 -1.15
N TYR A 142 -3.44 -16.22 -2.31
CA TYR A 142 -4.39 -17.09 -2.98
C TYR A 142 -3.61 -18.18 -3.75
N PRO A 143 -3.14 -19.21 -3.02
CA PRO A 143 -2.25 -20.21 -3.61
C PRO A 143 -2.90 -20.92 -4.80
N ASN A 144 -2.09 -21.14 -5.84
CA ASN A 144 -2.44 -21.92 -7.04
C ASN A 144 -3.60 -21.38 -7.88
N GLU A 145 -3.97 -20.10 -7.70
CA GLU A 145 -5.08 -19.49 -8.42
C GLU A 145 -4.68 -18.16 -9.07
N ASN A 146 -5.48 -17.71 -10.03
CA ASN A 146 -5.27 -16.41 -10.68
C ASN A 146 -5.65 -15.30 -9.72
N LYS A 147 -4.69 -14.41 -9.46
CA LYS A 147 -4.81 -13.33 -8.47
C LYS A 147 -5.10 -11.96 -9.09
N ARG A 148 -5.19 -11.90 -10.42
CA ARG A 148 -5.31 -10.63 -11.14
C ARG A 148 -6.50 -9.79 -10.68
N ASP A 149 -7.68 -10.39 -10.58
CA ASP A 149 -8.90 -9.67 -10.21
C ASP A 149 -8.86 -9.17 -8.76
N LEU A 150 -8.25 -9.96 -7.86
CA LEU A 150 -8.07 -9.56 -6.47
C LEU A 150 -7.12 -8.36 -6.37
N VAL A 151 -6.02 -8.38 -7.12
CA VAL A 151 -5.06 -7.27 -7.13
C VAL A 151 -5.70 -6.00 -7.71
N ARG A 152 -6.46 -6.12 -8.80
CA ARG A 152 -7.16 -4.97 -9.39
C ARG A 152 -8.15 -4.33 -8.43
N ARG A 153 -8.87 -5.15 -7.68
CA ARG A 153 -9.82 -4.66 -6.67
C ARG A 153 -9.11 -3.88 -5.57
N LEU A 154 -7.99 -4.38 -5.09
CA LEU A 154 -7.18 -3.68 -4.09
C LEU A 154 -6.59 -2.40 -4.67
N GLU A 155 -6.10 -2.44 -5.89
CA GLU A 155 -5.52 -1.28 -6.56
C GLU A 155 -6.52 -0.13 -6.71
N ALA A 156 -7.78 -0.42 -6.99
CA ALA A 156 -8.83 0.59 -7.04
C ALA A 156 -8.96 1.31 -5.69
N ALA A 157 -8.86 0.57 -4.58
CA ALA A 157 -8.85 1.17 -3.25
C ALA A 157 -7.62 2.06 -3.03
N LEU A 158 -6.44 1.61 -3.47
CA LEU A 158 -5.20 2.38 -3.34
C LEU A 158 -5.29 3.74 -4.05
N PHE A 159 -5.83 3.75 -5.28
CA PHE A 159 -6.01 4.98 -6.03
C PHE A 159 -6.95 5.97 -5.35
N SER A 160 -7.87 5.49 -4.53
CA SER A 160 -8.87 6.32 -3.87
C SER A 160 -8.34 7.06 -2.62
N LEU A 161 -7.11 6.77 -2.16
CA LEU A 161 -6.54 7.50 -1.04
C LEU A 161 -6.40 8.98 -1.38
N ARG A 162 -6.99 9.83 -0.55
CA ARG A 162 -7.07 11.26 -0.77
C ARG A 162 -7.17 12.02 0.56
N PRO A 163 -6.85 13.33 0.58
CA PRO A 163 -6.99 14.12 1.80
C PRO A 163 -8.45 14.27 2.20
N LEU A 164 -8.69 14.56 3.49
CA LEU A 164 -10.03 14.74 4.04
C LEU A 164 -10.84 15.82 3.34
N SER A 165 -10.20 16.82 2.76
CA SER A 165 -10.85 17.88 1.99
C SER A 165 -11.49 17.40 0.69
N GLN A 166 -11.12 16.22 0.21
CA GLN A 166 -11.68 15.61 -1.00
C GLN A 166 -12.61 14.46 -0.61
N GLU A 167 -13.90 14.72 -0.47
CA GLU A 167 -14.88 13.71 -0.07
C GLU A 167 -15.12 12.65 -1.16
N THR A 168 -14.99 13.04 -2.42
CA THR A 168 -15.19 12.13 -3.54
C THR A 168 -13.88 11.89 -4.27
N PHE A 169 -13.75 10.68 -4.82
CA PHE A 169 -12.61 10.30 -5.65
C PHE A 169 -12.95 10.57 -7.12
N ASP A 170 -12.08 11.34 -7.80
CA ASP A 170 -12.16 11.60 -9.23
C ASP A 170 -11.18 10.68 -9.96
N PRO A 171 -11.65 9.71 -10.76
CA PRO A 171 -10.76 8.81 -11.49
C PRO A 171 -10.14 9.41 -12.75
N ALA A 172 -10.48 10.66 -13.11
CA ALA A 172 -9.99 11.29 -14.34
C ALA A 172 -8.50 11.62 -14.30
N PRO A 173 -7.87 12.02 -15.43
CA PRO A 173 -6.77 11.24 -15.99
C PRO A 173 -5.55 11.19 -15.08
N ILE A 174 -5.01 9.99 -14.90
CA ILE A 174 -3.75 9.71 -14.21
C ILE A 174 -2.66 9.61 -15.28
N LYS A 175 -1.56 10.32 -15.09
CA LYS A 175 -0.45 10.35 -16.06
C LYS A 175 0.76 9.63 -15.53
N GLN A 176 1.37 8.78 -16.36
CA GLN A 176 2.72 8.29 -16.08
C GLN A 176 3.72 9.42 -16.37
N ILE A 177 4.62 9.64 -15.42
CA ILE A 177 5.65 10.69 -15.52
C ILE A 177 7.01 10.12 -15.18
N TRP A 178 8.05 10.92 -15.36
CA TRP A 178 9.43 10.56 -15.07
C TRP A 178 9.90 11.26 -13.79
N TRP A 179 10.96 10.74 -13.22
CA TRP A 179 11.57 11.35 -12.02
C TRP A 179 11.84 12.84 -12.18
N SER A 180 12.29 13.26 -13.36
CA SER A 180 12.57 14.65 -13.65
C SER A 180 11.34 15.56 -13.66
N ASP A 181 10.15 15.00 -13.77
CA ASP A 181 8.89 15.77 -13.77
C ASP A 181 8.41 16.09 -12.33
N ILE A 182 9.01 15.47 -11.34
CA ILE A 182 8.63 15.67 -9.94
C ILE A 182 9.44 16.82 -9.35
N HIS A 183 8.72 17.81 -8.84
CA HIS A 183 9.30 19.02 -8.25
C HIS A 183 9.19 19.06 -6.73
#